data_9dac40dc0d408e2d8cc3dd7f0984dfdd
#
_entry.id   9dac40dc0d408e2d8cc3dd7f0984dfdd
#
_cell.length_a   1.000
_cell.length_b   1.000
_cell.length_c   1.000
_cell.angle_alpha   90.00
_cell.angle_beta   90.00
_cell.angle_gamma   90.00
#
_symmetry.space_group_name_H-M   'P 1'
#
loop_
_entity.id
_entity.type
_entity.pdbx_description
1 polymer ?
#
loop_
_entity_poly.entity_id
_entity_poly.type
_entity_poly.pdbx_seq_one_letter_code
_entity_poly.pdbx_strand_id
1 'polypeptide(L)'
;MITFDFFNDSATELVEKFCEYYRLDKETVEDYFIKVNRDTLSPETLVKKFDLKLNEYDSSQMQIVCRHMTTSTEDEIHSFMDKGILDLKTMLQEDTPLSRFLLEHKIKVNVDEHKIEIKGKTYPILRDQEICPECYNGRERICTGYSRCDSFKKLTYLATKLYYYDATVECFIHATLNEMKDYSTISSCPEILNTLDDVRSAVNGHFSTTYNLCYDWMAKKRKCYVLEYASRWSEMETFAPMNYREAYREYESLLYSCGFDCTDYMEETIPKKIYDNITFLRRFISIYFYNEEEYGSLLAGNSVPPEALKVFEVRENDLVEVARLK
;
A
#
# COMPACT_ATOMS: atom_id res chain seq x y z
N MET A 1 17.80 14.19 -9.11
CA MET A 1 16.62 13.39 -8.67
C MET A 1 15.43 13.85 -9.50
N ILE A 2 14.73 12.92 -10.13
CA ILE A 2 13.59 13.18 -11.03
C ILE A 2 12.33 12.77 -10.30
N THR A 3 11.34 13.66 -10.22
CA THR A 3 10.08 13.41 -9.52
C THR A 3 8.95 13.29 -10.53
N PHE A 4 8.29 12.12 -10.57
CA PHE A 4 7.08 11.89 -11.34
C PHE A 4 5.85 12.18 -10.48
N ASP A 5 5.02 13.08 -10.94
CA ASP A 5 3.72 13.40 -10.32
C ASP A 5 2.59 12.97 -11.27
N PHE A 6 2.23 11.71 -11.20
CA PHE A 6 1.18 11.16 -12.07
C PHE A 6 -0.22 11.75 -11.82
N PHE A 7 -0.40 12.55 -10.76
CA PHE A 7 -1.65 13.25 -10.51
C PHE A 7 -1.73 14.60 -11.23
N ASN A 8 -0.58 15.28 -11.39
CA ASN A 8 -0.56 16.67 -11.86
C ASN A 8 0.30 16.89 -13.10
N ASP A 9 1.29 16.03 -13.39
CA ASP A 9 2.12 16.17 -14.59
C ASP A 9 1.28 15.96 -15.85
N SER A 10 1.45 16.82 -16.82
CA SER A 10 0.92 16.63 -18.18
C SER A 10 1.62 15.47 -18.87
N ALA A 11 1.00 14.93 -19.90
CA ALA A 11 1.62 13.87 -20.73
C ALA A 11 3.00 14.27 -21.28
N THR A 12 3.16 15.56 -21.63
CA THR A 12 4.45 16.08 -22.11
C THR A 12 5.50 16.08 -21.00
N GLU A 13 5.16 16.52 -19.79
CA GLU A 13 6.07 16.53 -18.64
C GLU A 13 6.48 15.11 -18.23
N LEU A 14 5.53 14.17 -18.27
CA LEU A 14 5.83 12.75 -18.01
C LEU A 14 6.84 12.19 -19.02
N VAL A 15 6.69 12.51 -20.33
CA VAL A 15 7.65 12.09 -21.37
C VAL A 15 9.00 12.76 -21.16
N GLU A 16 9.06 14.04 -20.81
CA GLU A 16 10.31 14.74 -20.52
C GLU A 16 11.07 14.07 -19.37
N LYS A 17 10.39 13.78 -18.29
CA LYS A 17 10.98 13.10 -17.12
C LYS A 17 11.41 11.67 -17.45
N PHE A 18 10.62 10.95 -18.24
CA PHE A 18 10.98 9.62 -18.75
C PHE A 18 12.27 9.67 -19.56
N CYS A 19 12.37 10.62 -20.51
CA CYS A 19 13.56 10.82 -21.34
C CYS A 19 14.77 11.21 -20.50
N GLU A 20 14.61 12.11 -19.52
CA GLU A 20 15.67 12.50 -18.61
C GLU A 20 16.21 11.30 -17.83
N TYR A 21 15.30 10.48 -17.24
CA TYR A 21 15.69 9.32 -16.44
C TYR A 21 16.43 8.26 -17.26
N TYR A 22 15.90 7.90 -18.43
CA TYR A 22 16.48 6.89 -19.31
C TYR A 22 17.50 7.46 -20.31
N ARG A 23 17.79 8.76 -20.26
CA ARG A 23 18.76 9.45 -21.12
C ARG A 23 18.46 9.29 -22.61
N LEU A 24 17.17 9.44 -22.97
CA LEU A 24 16.67 9.25 -24.32
C LEU A 24 16.42 10.58 -25.02
N ASP A 25 16.47 10.53 -26.36
CA ASP A 25 16.04 11.65 -27.20
C ASP A 25 14.52 11.82 -27.15
N LYS A 26 14.06 13.01 -26.78
CA LYS A 26 12.65 13.32 -26.59
C LYS A 26 11.82 13.13 -27.87
N GLU A 27 12.30 13.64 -29.01
CA GLU A 27 11.57 13.56 -30.28
C GLU A 27 11.35 12.08 -30.68
N THR A 28 12.38 11.25 -30.49
CA THR A 28 12.30 9.80 -30.75
C THR A 28 11.28 9.10 -29.88
N VAL A 29 11.19 9.46 -28.59
CA VAL A 29 10.24 8.87 -27.64
C VAL A 29 8.82 9.34 -27.96
N GLU A 30 8.60 10.62 -28.16
CA GLU A 30 7.29 11.18 -28.53
C GLU A 30 6.75 10.56 -29.82
N ASP A 31 7.59 10.50 -30.86
CA ASP A 31 7.22 9.89 -32.15
C ASP A 31 6.84 8.41 -31.99
N TYR A 32 7.56 7.67 -31.18
CA TYR A 32 7.22 6.29 -30.89
C TYR A 32 5.93 6.17 -30.08
N PHE A 33 5.72 6.95 -29.02
CA PHE A 33 4.54 6.88 -28.16
C PHE A 33 3.25 7.25 -28.89
N ILE A 34 3.33 8.14 -29.91
CA ILE A 34 2.20 8.47 -30.78
C ILE A 34 1.83 7.31 -31.71
N LYS A 35 2.84 6.55 -32.19
CA LYS A 35 2.67 5.54 -33.26
C LYS A 35 2.53 4.11 -32.73
N VAL A 36 2.92 3.85 -31.50
CA VAL A 36 2.97 2.49 -30.95
C VAL A 36 1.57 1.87 -30.87
N ASN A 37 1.48 0.59 -31.26
CA ASN A 37 0.27 -0.18 -31.00
C ASN A 37 0.19 -0.49 -29.50
N ARG A 38 -0.80 0.09 -28.82
CA ARG A 38 -0.99 -0.06 -27.39
C ARG A 38 -1.21 -1.51 -26.95
N ASP A 39 -1.90 -2.33 -27.76
CA ASP A 39 -2.19 -3.74 -27.45
C ASP A 39 -0.92 -4.61 -27.33
N THR A 40 0.20 -4.14 -27.87
CA THR A 40 1.48 -4.85 -27.82
C THR A 40 2.50 -4.16 -26.92
N LEU A 41 2.11 -3.09 -26.24
CA LEU A 41 3.02 -2.31 -25.43
C LEU A 41 3.27 -3.00 -24.07
N SER A 42 4.53 -3.18 -23.75
CA SER A 42 4.99 -3.84 -22.53
C SER A 42 6.35 -3.27 -22.10
N PRO A 43 6.81 -3.50 -20.88
CA PRO A 43 8.17 -3.17 -20.48
C PRO A 43 9.22 -3.71 -21.45
N GLU A 44 9.04 -4.95 -21.92
CA GLU A 44 9.95 -5.60 -22.87
C GLU A 44 10.02 -4.85 -24.21
N THR A 45 8.87 -4.40 -24.73
CA THR A 45 8.86 -3.64 -25.99
C THR A 45 9.56 -2.30 -25.89
N LEU A 46 9.43 -1.60 -24.73
CA LEU A 46 10.15 -0.36 -24.48
C LEU A 46 11.66 -0.59 -24.32
N VAL A 47 12.04 -1.62 -23.57
CA VAL A 47 13.46 -1.99 -23.39
C VAL A 47 14.11 -2.30 -24.72
N LYS A 48 13.48 -3.12 -25.57
CA LYS A 48 13.99 -3.45 -26.90
C LYS A 48 14.02 -2.24 -27.84
N LYS A 49 12.95 -1.42 -27.82
CA LYS A 49 12.83 -0.25 -28.70
C LYS A 49 13.92 0.79 -28.46
N PHE A 50 14.21 1.07 -27.18
CA PHE A 50 15.14 2.12 -26.78
C PHE A 50 16.48 1.58 -26.30
N ASP A 51 16.73 0.28 -26.43
CA ASP A 51 17.96 -0.41 -25.95
C ASP A 51 18.29 -0.09 -24.50
N LEU A 52 17.26 -0.11 -23.62
CA LEU A 52 17.45 0.26 -22.22
C LEU A 52 18.30 -0.77 -21.48
N LYS A 53 19.38 -0.32 -20.88
CA LYS A 53 20.24 -1.14 -20.01
C LYS A 53 19.77 -0.98 -18.55
N LEU A 54 18.75 -1.74 -18.15
CA LEU A 54 18.05 -1.57 -16.86
C LEU A 54 18.96 -1.58 -15.64
N ASN A 55 20.10 -2.26 -15.72
CA ASN A 55 21.13 -2.28 -14.68
C ASN A 55 21.93 -0.96 -14.54
N GLU A 56 21.85 -0.05 -15.51
CA GLU A 56 22.56 1.22 -15.49
C GLU A 56 21.77 2.35 -14.84
N TYR A 57 20.46 2.21 -14.72
CA TYR A 57 19.57 3.24 -14.17
C TYR A 57 19.34 3.01 -12.67
N ASP A 58 19.57 4.05 -11.89
CA ASP A 58 19.47 4.01 -10.43
C ASP A 58 18.10 4.48 -9.95
N SER A 59 17.26 3.55 -9.53
CA SER A 59 15.91 3.82 -9.03
C SER A 59 15.87 4.75 -7.81
N SER A 60 16.99 4.90 -7.07
CA SER A 60 17.10 5.87 -5.98
C SER A 60 17.15 7.34 -6.45
N GLN A 61 17.39 7.56 -7.75
CA GLN A 61 17.36 8.89 -8.37
C GLN A 61 15.96 9.29 -8.87
N MET A 62 14.98 8.42 -8.68
CA MET A 62 13.60 8.63 -9.06
C MET A 62 12.71 8.73 -7.82
N GLN A 63 11.84 9.72 -7.82
CA GLN A 63 10.78 9.89 -6.83
C GLN A 63 9.41 9.81 -7.50
N ILE A 64 8.44 9.31 -6.76
CA ILE A 64 7.03 9.29 -7.16
C ILE A 64 6.24 10.09 -6.13
N VAL A 65 5.34 10.95 -6.61
CA VAL A 65 4.34 11.58 -5.75
C VAL A 65 3.28 10.54 -5.41
N CYS A 66 3.03 10.40 -4.12
CA CYS A 66 2.09 9.45 -3.55
C CYS A 66 1.00 10.19 -2.80
N ARG A 67 -0.22 9.63 -2.79
CA ARG A 67 -1.34 10.12 -2.00
C ARG A 67 -1.88 9.02 -1.09
N HIS A 68 -1.95 9.33 0.19
CA HIS A 68 -2.57 8.45 1.20
C HIS A 68 -3.87 9.10 1.67
N MET A 69 -4.98 8.37 1.56
CA MET A 69 -6.29 8.86 2.02
C MET A 69 -6.57 8.39 3.45
N THR A 70 -7.06 9.29 4.28
CA THR A 70 -7.39 9.01 5.68
C THR A 70 -8.53 9.87 6.18
N THR A 71 -9.04 9.58 7.38
CA THR A 71 -10.07 10.37 8.04
C THR A 71 -9.59 10.86 9.40
N SER A 72 -9.86 12.13 9.69
CA SER A 72 -9.43 12.78 10.92
C SER A 72 -10.40 13.89 11.35
N THR A 73 -10.33 14.31 12.59
CA THR A 73 -10.90 15.61 13.01
C THR A 73 -9.90 16.73 12.74
N GLU A 74 -10.37 17.97 12.75
CA GLU A 74 -9.48 19.13 12.58
C GLU A 74 -8.40 19.19 13.66
N ASP A 75 -8.73 18.83 14.90
CA ASP A 75 -7.77 18.82 16.01
C ASP A 75 -6.74 17.69 15.89
N GLU A 76 -7.15 16.55 15.33
CA GLU A 76 -6.27 15.38 15.17
C GLU A 76 -5.34 15.48 13.95
N ILE A 77 -5.63 16.36 13.00
CA ILE A 77 -4.76 16.56 11.82
C ILE A 77 -3.34 16.98 12.23
N HIS A 78 -3.19 17.66 13.37
CA HIS A 78 -1.89 18.01 13.93
C HIS A 78 -1.03 16.79 14.25
N SER A 79 -1.64 15.63 14.52
CA SER A 79 -0.89 14.39 14.75
C SER A 79 -0.08 13.98 13.50
N PHE A 80 -0.61 14.18 12.31
CA PHE A 80 0.14 13.93 11.07
C PHE A 80 1.24 14.96 10.85
N MET A 81 1.01 16.21 11.28
CA MET A 81 2.02 17.27 11.20
C MET A 81 3.16 17.10 12.20
N ASP A 82 2.93 16.34 13.28
CA ASP A 82 3.93 16.05 14.31
C ASP A 82 4.65 14.73 14.08
N LYS A 83 3.92 13.69 13.62
CA LYS A 83 4.43 12.31 13.53
C LYS A 83 4.62 11.79 12.11
N GLY A 84 4.03 12.47 11.11
CA GLY A 84 3.99 11.97 9.75
C GLY A 84 2.95 10.86 9.54
N ILE A 85 3.13 10.06 8.49
CA ILE A 85 2.31 8.87 8.25
C ILE A 85 3.06 7.67 8.80
N LEU A 86 2.45 7.00 9.76
CA LEU A 86 2.98 5.80 10.42
C LEU A 86 2.37 4.54 9.79
N ASP A 87 3.11 3.46 9.77
CA ASP A 87 2.55 2.14 9.47
C ASP A 87 1.51 1.71 10.52
N LEU A 88 0.65 0.76 10.18
CA LEU A 88 -0.45 0.34 11.03
C LEU A 88 0.01 -0.18 12.41
N LYS A 89 1.13 -0.90 12.47
CA LYS A 89 1.66 -1.43 13.74
C LYS A 89 2.04 -0.32 14.69
N THR A 90 2.84 0.62 14.19
CA THR A 90 3.27 1.81 14.92
C THR A 90 2.06 2.64 15.36
N MET A 91 1.08 2.80 14.45
CA MET A 91 -0.16 3.53 14.73
C MET A 91 -0.99 2.93 15.87
N LEU A 92 -0.98 1.60 16.01
CA LEU A 92 -1.70 0.89 17.08
C LEU A 92 -0.94 0.87 18.42
N GLN A 93 0.37 1.01 18.41
CA GLN A 93 1.23 0.97 19.61
C GLN A 93 1.48 2.35 20.21
N GLU A 94 1.58 3.38 19.37
CA GLU A 94 1.79 4.74 19.82
C GLU A 94 0.50 5.45 20.25
N ASP A 95 0.66 6.59 20.93
CA ASP A 95 -0.45 7.51 21.24
C ASP A 95 -0.90 8.25 19.97
N THR A 96 -1.82 7.65 19.25
CA THR A 96 -2.42 8.16 18.02
C THR A 96 -3.94 8.31 18.16
N PRO A 97 -4.60 9.06 17.25
CA PRO A 97 -6.07 9.12 17.26
C PRO A 97 -6.74 7.75 17.16
N LEU A 98 -6.16 6.82 16.38
CA LEU A 98 -6.68 5.47 16.24
C LEU A 98 -6.52 4.64 17.52
N SER A 99 -5.33 4.65 18.13
CA SER A 99 -5.09 3.89 19.36
C SER A 99 -5.94 4.40 20.52
N ARG A 100 -6.11 5.73 20.67
CA ARG A 100 -7.01 6.32 21.67
C ARG A 100 -8.46 5.91 21.45
N PHE A 101 -8.93 5.97 20.19
CA PHE A 101 -10.27 5.53 19.84
C PHE A 101 -10.51 4.05 20.20
N LEU A 102 -9.58 3.18 19.91
CA LEU A 102 -9.68 1.76 20.27
C LEU A 102 -9.71 1.54 21.78
N LEU A 103 -8.89 2.28 22.54
CA LEU A 103 -8.89 2.21 24.02
C LEU A 103 -10.24 2.67 24.60
N GLU A 104 -10.86 3.72 24.07
CA GLU A 104 -12.23 4.14 24.44
C GLU A 104 -13.24 3.00 24.27
N HIS A 105 -13.05 2.16 23.21
CA HIS A 105 -13.89 0.99 22.91
C HIS A 105 -13.43 -0.29 23.63
N LYS A 106 -12.48 -0.18 24.59
CA LYS A 106 -11.90 -1.30 25.34
C LYS A 106 -11.27 -2.37 24.45
N ILE A 107 -10.60 -1.91 23.39
CA ILE A 107 -9.80 -2.72 22.49
C ILE A 107 -8.35 -2.26 22.60
N LYS A 108 -7.43 -3.19 22.85
CA LYS A 108 -6.00 -2.94 22.85
C LYS A 108 -5.30 -4.01 22.00
N VAL A 109 -4.56 -3.58 21.01
CA VAL A 109 -3.74 -4.48 20.17
C VAL A 109 -2.30 -4.40 20.68
N ASN A 110 -1.75 -5.52 21.11
CA ASN A 110 -0.33 -5.66 21.41
C ASN A 110 0.34 -6.43 20.26
N VAL A 111 0.93 -5.67 19.37
CA VAL A 111 1.52 -6.19 18.12
C VAL A 111 2.70 -7.10 18.42
N ASP A 112 3.57 -6.71 19.37
CA ASP A 112 4.80 -7.44 19.70
C ASP A 112 4.52 -8.77 20.39
N GLU A 113 3.49 -8.80 21.25
CA GLU A 113 3.07 -10.02 21.96
C GLU A 113 2.08 -10.87 21.15
N HIS A 114 1.73 -10.45 19.93
CA HIS A 114 0.71 -11.09 19.10
C HIS A 114 -0.62 -11.33 19.83
N LYS A 115 -1.12 -10.29 20.52
CA LYS A 115 -2.33 -10.38 21.34
C LYS A 115 -3.26 -9.21 21.08
N ILE A 116 -4.55 -9.49 21.17
CA ILE A 116 -5.60 -8.46 21.24
C ILE A 116 -6.40 -8.63 22.53
N GLU A 117 -6.59 -7.54 23.24
CA GLU A 117 -7.48 -7.49 24.41
C GLU A 117 -8.80 -6.81 23.99
N ILE A 118 -9.92 -7.46 24.29
CA ILE A 118 -11.26 -6.95 24.01
C ILE A 118 -12.09 -7.07 25.30
N LYS A 119 -12.50 -5.94 25.86
CA LYS A 119 -13.28 -5.87 27.11
C LYS A 119 -12.65 -6.67 28.26
N GLY A 120 -11.33 -6.59 28.40
CA GLY A 120 -10.56 -7.25 29.47
C GLY A 120 -10.30 -8.75 29.26
N LYS A 121 -10.66 -9.30 28.11
CA LYS A 121 -10.28 -10.67 27.72
C LYS A 121 -9.21 -10.60 26.64
N THR A 122 -8.16 -11.42 26.79
CA THR A 122 -7.04 -11.48 25.86
C THR A 122 -7.21 -12.66 24.91
N TYR A 123 -6.96 -12.38 23.62
CA TYR A 123 -6.99 -13.37 22.56
C TYR A 123 -5.67 -13.32 21.79
N PRO A 124 -5.15 -14.47 21.31
CA PRO A 124 -3.96 -14.48 20.47
C PRO A 124 -4.30 -13.96 19.07
N ILE A 125 -3.40 -13.20 18.46
CA ILE A 125 -3.43 -12.86 17.03
C ILE A 125 -2.71 -14.01 16.33
N LEU A 126 -3.49 -14.88 15.68
CA LEU A 126 -3.01 -16.16 15.14
C LEU A 126 -2.32 -15.97 13.80
N ARG A 127 -1.09 -16.46 13.67
CA ARG A 127 -0.40 -16.62 12.39
C ARG A 127 -0.90 -17.85 11.66
N ASP A 128 -0.67 -17.90 10.34
CA ASP A 128 -0.93 -19.11 9.55
C ASP A 128 -0.29 -20.33 10.19
N GLN A 129 -1.04 -21.43 10.26
CA GLN A 129 -0.65 -22.72 10.87
C GLN A 129 -0.68 -22.80 12.40
N GLU A 130 -1.08 -21.77 13.12
CA GLU A 130 -1.28 -21.88 14.57
C GLU A 130 -2.60 -22.59 14.89
N ILE A 131 -2.61 -23.32 16.01
CA ILE A 131 -3.80 -24.05 16.45
C ILE A 131 -4.79 -23.08 17.09
N CYS A 132 -6.05 -23.08 16.64
CA CYS A 132 -7.11 -22.30 17.24
C CYS A 132 -7.33 -22.70 18.71
N PRO A 133 -7.16 -21.76 19.69
CA PRO A 133 -7.33 -22.08 21.12
C PRO A 133 -8.73 -22.60 21.48
N GLU A 134 -9.76 -22.15 20.76
CA GLU A 134 -11.14 -22.60 20.98
C GLU A 134 -11.42 -23.99 20.42
N CYS A 135 -10.69 -24.37 19.39
CA CYS A 135 -10.79 -25.71 18.79
C CYS A 135 -9.85 -26.72 19.46
N TYR A 136 -8.97 -26.28 20.35
CA TYR A 136 -7.99 -27.10 21.05
C TYR A 136 -8.59 -27.71 22.30
N ASN A 137 -9.15 -28.88 22.18
CA ASN A 137 -9.64 -29.67 23.32
C ASN A 137 -8.62 -30.70 23.81
N GLY A 138 -7.34 -30.33 23.93
CA GLY A 138 -6.29 -31.24 24.45
C GLY A 138 -5.96 -32.45 23.58
N ARG A 139 -6.60 -32.59 22.42
CA ARG A 139 -6.26 -33.55 21.38
C ARG A 139 -5.89 -32.75 20.13
N GLU A 140 -4.78 -33.05 19.52
CA GLU A 140 -4.29 -32.44 18.28
C GLU A 140 -5.37 -32.37 17.19
N ARG A 141 -6.25 -31.43 17.30
CA ARG A 141 -7.15 -31.06 16.21
C ARG A 141 -6.64 -29.77 15.63
N ILE A 142 -5.83 -29.90 14.62
CA ILE A 142 -5.64 -28.89 13.61
C ILE A 142 -7.03 -28.44 13.18
N CYS A 143 -7.28 -27.16 13.23
CA CYS A 143 -8.47 -26.56 12.64
C CYS A 143 -8.38 -26.79 11.12
N THR A 144 -8.73 -27.99 10.66
CA THR A 144 -8.56 -28.44 9.28
C THR A 144 -9.53 -27.82 8.29
N GLY A 145 -10.24 -26.80 8.71
CA GLY A 145 -11.13 -26.11 7.83
C GLY A 145 -11.35 -24.68 8.26
N TYR A 146 -10.76 -23.77 7.54
CA TYR A 146 -11.15 -22.36 7.50
C TYR A 146 -12.67 -22.12 7.47
N SER A 147 -13.46 -23.15 7.27
CA SER A 147 -14.92 -23.08 7.18
C SER A 147 -15.66 -23.28 8.49
N ARG A 148 -15.01 -23.63 9.60
CA ARG A 148 -15.71 -24.05 10.83
C ARG A 148 -15.44 -23.21 12.08
N CYS A 149 -14.45 -22.35 12.10
CA CYS A 149 -14.14 -21.50 13.24
C CYS A 149 -14.07 -20.04 12.82
N ASP A 150 -15.14 -19.28 13.05
CA ASP A 150 -15.20 -17.86 12.66
C ASP A 150 -14.20 -17.02 13.45
N SER A 151 -14.01 -17.31 14.75
CA SER A 151 -13.02 -16.62 15.57
C SER A 151 -11.60 -16.83 15.06
N PHE A 152 -11.26 -18.05 14.68
CA PHE A 152 -9.94 -18.37 14.10
C PHE A 152 -9.69 -17.61 12.82
N LYS A 153 -10.63 -17.62 11.88
CA LYS A 153 -10.51 -16.90 10.61
C LYS A 153 -10.29 -15.42 10.80
N LYS A 154 -11.06 -14.81 11.70
CA LYS A 154 -10.99 -13.36 11.93
C LYS A 154 -9.69 -12.97 12.61
N LEU A 155 -9.19 -13.77 13.56
CA LEU A 155 -7.89 -13.56 14.19
C LEU A 155 -6.73 -13.79 13.21
N THR A 156 -6.83 -14.78 12.33
CA THR A 156 -5.84 -15.01 11.27
C THR A 156 -5.86 -13.87 10.24
N TYR A 157 -7.05 -13.38 9.86
CA TYR A 157 -7.16 -12.25 8.96
C TYR A 157 -6.58 -10.96 9.58
N LEU A 158 -6.79 -10.73 10.88
CA LEU A 158 -6.14 -9.64 11.61
C LEU A 158 -4.61 -9.79 11.58
N ALA A 159 -4.10 -11.03 11.78
CA ALA A 159 -2.66 -11.30 11.68
C ALA A 159 -2.13 -10.99 10.28
N THR A 160 -2.86 -11.39 9.25
CA THR A 160 -2.49 -11.13 7.85
C THR A 160 -2.41 -9.63 7.57
N LYS A 161 -3.39 -8.86 8.02
CA LYS A 161 -3.34 -7.39 7.90
C LYS A 161 -2.14 -6.80 8.64
N LEU A 162 -1.93 -7.17 9.90
CA LEU A 162 -0.88 -6.57 10.72
C LEU A 162 0.54 -6.94 10.30
N TYR A 163 0.76 -8.15 9.79
CA TYR A 163 2.12 -8.66 9.60
C TYR A 163 2.52 -8.86 8.14
N TYR A 164 1.56 -8.82 7.21
CA TYR A 164 1.83 -9.07 5.79
C TYR A 164 1.34 -7.95 4.88
N TYR A 165 0.06 -7.56 4.95
CA TYR A 165 -0.49 -6.58 4.00
C TYR A 165 -0.34 -5.13 4.47
N ASP A 166 -0.85 -4.80 5.66
CA ASP A 166 -0.87 -3.40 6.12
C ASP A 166 0.33 -3.08 7.05
N ALA A 167 1.41 -3.88 6.95
CA ALA A 167 2.66 -3.63 7.67
C ALA A 167 3.44 -2.44 7.10
N THR A 168 2.90 -1.81 6.07
CA THR A 168 3.50 -0.74 5.29
C THR A 168 2.55 0.46 5.19
N VAL A 169 3.03 1.58 4.69
CA VAL A 169 2.18 2.74 4.35
C VAL A 169 1.72 2.57 2.91
N GLU A 170 0.45 2.22 2.72
CA GLU A 170 -0.16 2.11 1.40
C GLU A 170 -0.51 3.48 0.82
N CYS A 171 -0.41 3.62 -0.51
CA CYS A 171 -0.71 4.87 -1.19
C CYS A 171 -1.22 4.64 -2.61
N PHE A 172 -1.87 5.65 -3.14
CA PHE A 172 -2.15 5.79 -4.56
C PHE A 172 -0.93 6.42 -5.25
N ILE A 173 -0.52 5.85 -6.36
CA ILE A 173 0.48 6.42 -7.28
C ILE A 173 -0.23 7.21 -8.38
N HIS A 174 -1.39 6.73 -8.82
CA HIS A 174 -2.29 7.40 -9.74
C HIS A 174 -3.73 6.95 -9.48
N ALA A 175 -4.63 7.88 -9.29
CA ALA A 175 -6.07 7.67 -9.21
C ALA A 175 -6.78 9.03 -9.27
N THR A 176 -7.99 9.06 -9.77
CA THR A 176 -8.87 10.21 -9.60
C THR A 176 -9.36 10.31 -8.15
N LEU A 177 -9.82 11.48 -7.74
CA LEU A 177 -10.37 11.64 -6.39
C LEU A 177 -11.58 10.74 -6.13
N ASN A 178 -12.39 10.46 -7.15
CA ASN A 178 -13.54 9.55 -7.02
C ASN A 178 -13.08 8.11 -6.80
N GLU A 179 -12.13 7.64 -7.58
CA GLU A 179 -11.53 6.31 -7.41
C GLU A 179 -10.94 6.15 -6.01
N MET A 180 -10.16 7.15 -5.53
CA MET A 180 -9.66 7.15 -4.15
C MET A 180 -10.78 7.07 -3.10
N LYS A 181 -11.91 7.78 -3.30
CA LYS A 181 -13.07 7.74 -2.38
C LYS A 181 -13.78 6.39 -2.39
N ASP A 182 -13.85 5.76 -3.55
CA ASP A 182 -14.56 4.48 -3.75
C ASP A 182 -13.71 3.29 -3.33
N TYR A 183 -12.41 3.50 -3.09
CA TYR A 183 -11.52 2.46 -2.62
C TYR A 183 -11.82 2.08 -1.16
N SER A 184 -12.45 0.91 -0.96
CA SER A 184 -12.79 0.39 0.36
C SER A 184 -13.57 1.41 1.22
N THR A 185 -13.29 1.47 2.51
CA THR A 185 -13.92 2.39 3.48
C THR A 185 -13.04 3.57 3.88
N ILE A 186 -11.87 3.73 3.27
CA ILE A 186 -10.84 4.69 3.71
C ILE A 186 -11.30 6.14 3.71
N SER A 187 -12.25 6.50 2.84
CA SER A 187 -12.87 7.83 2.82
C SER A 187 -13.81 8.09 4.01
N SER A 188 -14.18 7.07 4.76
CA SER A 188 -15.13 7.12 5.87
C SER A 188 -14.50 6.71 7.19
N CYS A 189 -13.73 5.62 7.20
CA CYS A 189 -13.06 5.12 8.39
C CYS A 189 -11.80 4.31 8.02
N PRO A 190 -10.83 4.19 8.93
CA PRO A 190 -9.71 3.28 8.75
C PRO A 190 -10.18 1.84 8.56
N GLU A 191 -9.67 1.17 7.54
CA GLU A 191 -10.10 -0.18 7.15
C GLU A 191 -9.92 -1.22 8.26
N ILE A 192 -8.91 -1.05 9.10
CA ILE A 192 -8.67 -1.90 10.26
C ILE A 192 -9.86 -1.95 11.23
N LEU A 193 -10.70 -0.91 11.29
CA LEU A 193 -11.88 -0.89 12.17
C LEU A 193 -12.91 -1.95 11.77
N ASN A 194 -13.08 -2.22 10.48
CA ASN A 194 -13.93 -3.31 10.01
C ASN A 194 -13.38 -4.68 10.43
N THR A 195 -12.06 -4.87 10.30
CA THR A 195 -11.40 -6.10 10.74
C THR A 195 -11.55 -6.32 12.25
N LEU A 196 -11.40 -5.26 13.04
CA LEU A 196 -11.56 -5.33 14.49
C LEU A 196 -13.02 -5.57 14.92
N ASP A 197 -14.00 -5.03 14.20
CA ASP A 197 -15.42 -5.37 14.41
C ASP A 197 -15.72 -6.83 14.14
N ASP A 198 -15.15 -7.36 13.08
CA ASP A 198 -15.24 -8.77 12.74
C ASP A 198 -14.65 -9.67 13.84
N VAL A 199 -13.44 -9.36 14.30
CA VAL A 199 -12.78 -10.10 15.39
C VAL A 199 -13.65 -10.01 16.67
N ARG A 200 -14.10 -8.82 17.02
CA ARG A 200 -14.94 -8.60 18.22
C ARG A 200 -16.24 -9.41 18.16
N SER A 201 -16.88 -9.43 17.01
CA SER A 201 -18.12 -10.20 16.79
C SER A 201 -17.88 -11.71 16.92
N ALA A 202 -16.80 -12.20 16.32
CA ALA A 202 -16.44 -13.60 16.32
C ALA A 202 -16.09 -14.11 17.75
N VAL A 203 -15.26 -13.38 18.50
CA VAL A 203 -14.83 -13.81 19.85
C VAL A 203 -15.91 -13.65 20.95
N ASN A 204 -16.91 -12.81 20.73
CA ASN A 204 -18.01 -12.64 21.68
C ASN A 204 -19.22 -13.56 21.38
N GLY A 205 -19.19 -14.34 20.32
CA GLY A 205 -20.28 -15.27 19.97
C GLY A 205 -21.60 -14.58 19.58
N HIS A 206 -21.62 -13.28 19.44
CA HIS A 206 -22.78 -12.51 19.05
C HIS A 206 -22.48 -11.66 17.85
N PHE A 207 -23.17 -11.90 16.75
CA PHE A 207 -23.34 -10.92 15.68
C PHE A 207 -24.20 -9.77 16.23
N SER A 208 -23.60 -8.95 17.09
CA SER A 208 -24.26 -7.74 17.56
C SER A 208 -24.18 -6.69 16.47
N THR A 209 -25.28 -6.48 15.77
CA THR A 209 -25.45 -5.39 14.79
C THR A 209 -25.43 -4.00 15.43
N THR A 210 -25.29 -3.91 16.75
CA THR A 210 -25.43 -2.66 17.50
C THR A 210 -24.15 -1.89 17.74
N TYR A 211 -22.99 -2.45 17.42
CA TYR A 211 -21.70 -1.77 17.58
C TYR A 211 -20.88 -1.93 16.30
N ASN A 212 -20.69 -0.83 15.61
CA ASN A 212 -19.86 -0.74 14.43
C ASN A 212 -18.82 0.35 14.70
N LEU A 213 -17.55 -0.04 14.83
CA LEU A 213 -16.45 0.88 15.11
C LEU A 213 -16.32 1.96 14.04
N CYS A 214 -16.57 1.59 12.78
CA CYS A 214 -16.59 2.55 11.68
C CYS A 214 -17.68 3.60 11.87
N TYR A 215 -18.90 3.18 12.29
CA TYR A 215 -19.99 4.11 12.55
C TYR A 215 -19.65 5.06 13.71
N ASP A 216 -19.11 4.52 14.83
CA ASP A 216 -18.70 5.31 15.98
C ASP A 216 -17.55 6.26 15.65
N TRP A 217 -16.64 5.82 14.75
CA TRP A 217 -15.58 6.67 14.22
C TRP A 217 -16.12 7.84 13.43
N MET A 218 -17.05 7.58 12.49
CA MET A 218 -17.70 8.60 11.67
C MET A 218 -18.56 9.57 12.50
N ALA A 219 -19.19 9.10 13.57
CA ALA A 219 -20.03 9.93 14.47
C ALA A 219 -19.22 11.07 15.14
N LYS A 220 -17.90 10.99 15.20
CA LYS A 220 -17.01 12.06 15.69
C LYS A 220 -16.82 13.20 14.67
N LYS A 221 -17.63 13.27 13.63
CA LYS A 221 -17.58 14.31 12.56
C LYS A 221 -16.20 14.41 11.90
N ARG A 222 -15.60 13.27 11.63
CA ARG A 222 -14.33 13.21 10.94
C ARG A 222 -14.50 13.59 9.48
N LYS A 223 -13.52 14.31 8.95
CA LYS A 223 -13.42 14.67 7.54
C LYS A 223 -12.44 13.75 6.84
N CYS A 224 -12.58 13.65 5.53
CA CYS A 224 -11.64 12.94 4.69
C CYS A 224 -10.48 13.86 4.30
N TYR A 225 -9.26 13.35 4.38
CA TYR A 225 -8.04 14.05 4.00
C TYR A 225 -7.21 13.20 3.06
N VAL A 226 -6.47 13.88 2.19
CA VAL A 226 -5.41 13.31 1.37
C VAL A 226 -4.07 13.85 1.86
N LEU A 227 -3.18 12.96 2.18
CA LEU A 227 -1.81 13.25 2.58
C LEU A 227 -0.91 12.99 1.36
N GLU A 228 -0.32 14.05 0.79
CA GLU A 228 0.55 13.96 -0.38
C GLU A 228 2.01 14.06 0.05
N TYR A 229 2.85 13.18 -0.51
CA TYR A 229 4.28 13.14 -0.27
C TYR A 229 5.01 12.56 -1.47
N ALA A 230 6.33 12.80 -1.55
CA ALA A 230 7.17 12.16 -2.55
C ALA A 230 8.05 11.08 -1.89
N SER A 231 8.07 9.88 -2.46
CA SER A 231 8.91 8.78 -2.02
C SER A 231 9.87 8.35 -3.11
N ARG A 232 11.07 7.89 -2.75
CA ARG A 232 11.98 7.27 -3.71
C ARG A 232 11.39 5.97 -4.21
N TRP A 233 11.47 5.74 -5.51
CA TRP A 233 10.97 4.50 -6.10
C TRP A 233 11.63 3.25 -5.51
N SER A 234 12.92 3.34 -5.20
CA SER A 234 13.67 2.26 -4.54
C SER A 234 13.22 1.95 -3.09
N GLU A 235 12.44 2.84 -2.47
CA GLU A 235 11.89 2.70 -1.11
C GLU A 235 10.42 2.24 -1.14
N MET A 236 9.88 1.96 -2.32
CA MET A 236 8.52 1.48 -2.50
C MET A 236 8.48 -0.01 -2.79
N GLU A 237 7.45 -0.66 -2.25
CA GLU A 237 7.01 -1.97 -2.71
C GLU A 237 5.87 -1.77 -3.70
N THR A 238 5.94 -2.45 -4.82
CA THR A 238 4.81 -2.54 -5.73
C THR A 238 3.89 -3.66 -5.23
N PHE A 239 2.58 -3.42 -5.21
CA PHE A 239 1.58 -4.39 -4.77
C PHE A 239 1.78 -5.76 -5.41
N ALA A 240 1.74 -6.76 -4.58
CA ALA A 240 2.22 -8.11 -4.66
C ALA A 240 3.75 -8.17 -4.60
N PRO A 241 4.32 -8.57 -3.46
CA PRO A 241 5.65 -9.12 -3.48
C PRO A 241 5.59 -10.32 -4.41
N MET A 242 5.83 -10.08 -5.70
CA MET A 242 6.04 -11.17 -6.62
C MET A 242 7.21 -11.94 -6.05
N ASN A 243 6.94 -13.14 -5.55
CA ASN A 243 8.05 -14.02 -5.26
C ASN A 243 8.85 -14.15 -6.58
N TYR A 244 10.13 -14.39 -6.46
CA TYR A 244 11.02 -14.54 -7.62
C TYR A 244 10.40 -15.38 -8.76
N ARG A 245 9.66 -16.43 -8.42
CA ARG A 245 9.03 -17.34 -9.37
C ARG A 245 7.88 -16.68 -10.15
N GLU A 246 7.13 -15.77 -9.54
CA GLU A 246 6.05 -15.01 -10.19
C GLU A 246 6.62 -13.88 -11.04
N ALA A 247 7.55 -13.10 -10.48
CA ALA A 247 8.28 -12.08 -11.23
C ALA A 247 9.02 -12.69 -12.42
N TYR A 248 9.59 -13.86 -12.24
CA TYR A 248 10.26 -14.57 -13.31
C TYR A 248 9.28 -14.95 -14.43
N ARG A 249 8.14 -15.57 -14.13
CA ARG A 249 7.15 -15.95 -15.14
C ARG A 249 6.61 -14.77 -15.94
N GLU A 250 6.40 -13.64 -15.26
CA GLU A 250 5.89 -12.42 -15.90
C GLU A 250 6.96 -11.76 -16.79
N TYR A 251 8.22 -11.81 -16.37
CA TYR A 251 9.32 -11.09 -17.01
C TYR A 251 10.41 -11.98 -17.60
N GLU A 252 10.13 -13.27 -17.80
CA GLU A 252 11.11 -14.28 -18.24
C GLU A 252 11.96 -13.81 -19.42
N SER A 253 11.30 -13.36 -20.48
CA SER A 253 11.96 -12.89 -21.70
C SER A 253 12.83 -11.65 -21.47
N LEU A 254 12.38 -10.76 -20.60
CA LEU A 254 13.09 -9.53 -20.26
C LEU A 254 14.28 -9.82 -19.34
N LEU A 255 14.10 -10.68 -18.35
CA LEU A 255 15.15 -11.10 -17.44
C LEU A 255 16.26 -11.84 -18.18
N TYR A 256 15.88 -12.74 -19.11
CA TYR A 256 16.84 -13.42 -19.98
C TYR A 256 17.69 -12.43 -20.80
N SER A 257 17.05 -11.39 -21.34
CA SER A 257 17.78 -10.33 -22.08
C SER A 257 18.72 -9.51 -21.20
N CYS A 258 18.49 -9.49 -19.89
CA CYS A 258 19.36 -8.87 -18.87
C CYS A 258 20.45 -9.82 -18.34
N GLY A 259 20.55 -11.04 -18.88
CA GLY A 259 21.58 -12.02 -18.50
C GLY A 259 21.18 -12.94 -17.34
N PHE A 260 19.89 -13.00 -17.00
CA PHE A 260 19.37 -13.93 -16.00
C PHE A 260 18.81 -15.17 -16.73
N ASP A 261 19.44 -16.30 -16.54
CA ASP A 261 19.00 -17.57 -17.07
C ASP A 261 18.35 -18.42 -15.96
N CYS A 262 17.18 -19.01 -16.19
CA CYS A 262 16.38 -19.72 -15.19
C CYS A 262 16.67 -21.20 -15.07
N THR A 263 17.60 -21.73 -15.85
CA THR A 263 17.83 -23.15 -15.87
C THR A 263 18.51 -23.69 -14.60
N ASP A 264 19.16 -22.84 -13.81
CA ASP A 264 19.95 -23.25 -12.63
C ASP A 264 19.40 -22.77 -11.25
N TYR A 265 18.22 -22.50 -11.16
CA TYR A 265 17.59 -21.64 -10.30
C TYR A 265 16.70 -21.93 -9.22
N MET A 266 17.04 -22.00 -8.11
CA MET A 266 16.18 -21.91 -6.92
C MET A 266 16.58 -20.75 -5.99
N GLU A 267 17.68 -20.08 -6.26
CA GLU A 267 18.27 -19.16 -5.27
C GLU A 267 18.73 -17.78 -5.80
N GLU A 268 18.72 -17.53 -7.11
CA GLU A 268 19.11 -16.18 -7.60
C GLU A 268 17.98 -15.18 -7.46
N THR A 269 18.22 -14.14 -6.68
CA THR A 269 17.33 -12.98 -6.59
C THR A 269 17.63 -12.03 -7.73
N ILE A 270 16.58 -11.56 -8.41
CA ILE A 270 16.70 -10.47 -9.39
C ILE A 270 17.29 -9.25 -8.67
N PRO A 271 18.36 -8.64 -9.18
CA PRO A 271 18.88 -7.41 -8.60
C PRO A 271 17.76 -6.37 -8.47
N LYS A 272 17.59 -5.83 -7.26
CA LYS A 272 16.51 -4.87 -6.97
C LYS A 272 16.45 -3.74 -8.00
N LYS A 273 17.58 -3.24 -8.45
CA LYS A 273 17.68 -2.18 -9.45
C LYS A 273 17.01 -2.53 -10.78
N ILE A 274 17.16 -3.77 -11.25
CA ILE A 274 16.49 -4.25 -12.49
C ILE A 274 14.99 -4.39 -12.24
N TYR A 275 14.62 -5.02 -11.13
CA TYR A 275 13.23 -5.18 -10.73
C TYR A 275 12.51 -3.83 -10.61
N ASP A 276 13.12 -2.86 -9.93
CA ASP A 276 12.56 -1.51 -9.77
C ASP A 276 12.32 -0.83 -11.13
N ASN A 277 13.25 -0.96 -12.07
CA ASN A 277 13.08 -0.38 -13.41
C ASN A 277 11.98 -1.09 -14.23
N ILE A 278 11.88 -2.41 -14.14
CA ILE A 278 10.80 -3.15 -14.82
C ILE A 278 9.44 -2.74 -14.27
N THR A 279 9.30 -2.71 -12.95
CA THR A 279 8.04 -2.34 -12.30
C THR A 279 7.67 -0.89 -12.56
N PHE A 280 8.64 0.01 -12.61
CA PHE A 280 8.40 1.40 -13.02
C PHE A 280 7.90 1.49 -14.47
N LEU A 281 8.54 0.82 -15.42
CA LEU A 281 8.11 0.81 -16.83
C LEU A 281 6.67 0.29 -16.96
N ARG A 282 6.32 -0.78 -16.24
CA ARG A 282 4.95 -1.30 -16.22
C ARG A 282 3.96 -0.26 -15.73
N ARG A 283 4.23 0.40 -14.59
CA ARG A 283 3.38 1.44 -14.02
C ARG A 283 3.26 2.66 -14.93
N PHE A 284 4.38 3.08 -15.50
CA PHE A 284 4.40 4.17 -16.46
C PHE A 284 3.50 3.87 -17.66
N ILE A 285 3.57 2.65 -18.22
CA ILE A 285 2.71 2.20 -19.32
C ILE A 285 1.24 2.24 -18.90
N SER A 286 0.91 1.63 -17.76
CA SER A 286 -0.45 1.57 -17.22
C SER A 286 -1.06 2.96 -17.07
N ILE A 287 -0.34 3.88 -16.46
CA ILE A 287 -0.82 5.24 -16.23
C ILE A 287 -0.84 6.06 -17.53
N TYR A 288 0.28 6.14 -18.22
CA TYR A 288 0.44 7.05 -19.37
C TYR A 288 -0.45 6.68 -20.56
N PHE A 289 -0.57 5.37 -20.87
CA PHE A 289 -1.30 4.93 -22.04
C PHE A 289 -2.74 4.51 -21.78
N TYR A 290 -3.04 4.03 -20.57
CA TYR A 290 -4.35 3.49 -20.23
C TYR A 290 -5.08 4.27 -19.15
N ASN A 291 -4.42 5.20 -18.48
CA ASN A 291 -4.96 5.98 -17.36
C ASN A 291 -5.54 5.09 -16.26
N GLU A 292 -4.86 3.96 -15.99
CA GLU A 292 -5.27 3.01 -14.96
C GLU A 292 -4.89 3.47 -13.57
N GLU A 293 -5.73 3.13 -12.59
CA GLU A 293 -5.40 3.30 -11.18
C GLU A 293 -4.16 2.49 -10.82
N GLU A 294 -3.25 3.11 -10.07
CA GLU A 294 -2.04 2.45 -9.63
C GLU A 294 -1.77 2.73 -8.15
N TYR A 295 -1.41 1.66 -7.46
CA TYR A 295 -1.17 1.64 -6.03
C TYR A 295 0.27 1.26 -5.73
N GLY A 296 0.74 1.64 -4.55
CA GLY A 296 2.02 1.23 -4.03
C GLY A 296 2.02 1.26 -2.51
N SER A 297 3.09 0.80 -1.93
CA SER A 297 3.34 0.93 -0.50
C SER A 297 4.80 1.25 -0.25
N LEU A 298 5.10 1.87 0.87
CA LEU A 298 6.49 2.02 1.30
C LEU A 298 7.00 0.64 1.76
N LEU A 299 8.30 0.42 1.64
CA LEU A 299 8.94 -0.76 2.23
C LEU A 299 8.64 -0.85 3.73
N ALA A 300 8.46 -2.06 4.23
CA ALA A 300 8.13 -2.31 5.62
C ALA A 300 9.10 -1.62 6.58
N GLY A 301 8.57 -0.95 7.60
CA GLY A 301 9.33 -0.17 8.57
C GLY A 301 9.66 1.26 8.13
N ASN A 302 9.27 1.66 6.92
CA ASN A 302 9.37 3.05 6.49
C ASN A 302 8.10 3.82 6.88
N SER A 303 8.29 5.06 7.29
CA SER A 303 7.24 6.04 7.56
C SER A 303 7.47 7.29 6.72
N VAL A 304 6.44 8.11 6.54
CA VAL A 304 6.59 9.40 5.88
C VAL A 304 6.80 10.46 6.96
N PRO A 305 7.96 11.13 6.96
CA PRO A 305 8.24 12.15 7.95
C PRO A 305 7.33 13.37 7.74
N PRO A 306 6.96 14.09 8.82
CA PRO A 306 5.99 15.17 8.75
C PRO A 306 6.40 16.31 7.81
N GLU A 307 7.68 16.64 7.72
CA GLU A 307 8.21 17.69 6.83
C GLU A 307 8.03 17.39 5.33
N ALA A 308 7.79 16.14 4.98
CA ALA A 308 7.54 15.73 3.60
C ALA A 308 6.06 15.85 3.20
N LEU A 309 5.16 16.12 4.16
CA LEU A 309 3.72 16.08 3.94
C LEU A 309 3.12 17.39 3.46
N LYS A 310 2.19 17.29 2.51
CA LYS A 310 1.15 18.26 2.26
C LYS A 310 -0.20 17.63 2.61
N VAL A 311 -1.06 18.37 3.26
CA VAL A 311 -2.36 17.89 3.75
C VAL A 311 -3.48 18.62 3.02
N PHE A 312 -4.35 17.87 2.38
CA PHE A 312 -5.51 18.37 1.69
C PHE A 312 -6.80 17.86 2.35
N GLU A 313 -7.74 18.73 2.62
CA GLU A 313 -9.12 18.36 2.98
C GLU A 313 -9.87 18.02 1.69
N VAL A 314 -10.59 16.91 1.68
CA VAL A 314 -11.49 16.55 0.59
C VAL A 314 -12.81 17.29 0.76
N ARG A 315 -13.11 18.23 -0.14
CA ARG A 315 -14.36 19.02 -0.16
C ARG A 315 -15.12 18.73 -1.44
N GLU A 316 -16.23 18.02 -1.32
CA GLU A 316 -17.01 17.56 -2.48
C GLU A 316 -16.12 16.80 -3.48
N ASN A 317 -15.71 17.42 -4.57
CA ASN A 317 -14.85 16.84 -5.60
C ASN A 317 -13.48 17.54 -5.73
N ASP A 318 -13.12 18.37 -4.74
CA ASP A 318 -11.88 19.13 -4.76
C ASP A 318 -10.96 18.78 -3.59
N LEU A 319 -9.66 18.99 -3.80
CA LEU A 319 -8.63 18.94 -2.76
C LEU A 319 -8.26 20.36 -2.36
N VAL A 320 -8.52 20.70 -1.10
CA VAL A 320 -8.18 22.02 -0.54
C VAL A 320 -7.00 21.87 0.41
N GLU A 321 -5.86 22.45 0.07
CA GLU A 321 -4.68 22.43 0.94
C GLU A 321 -4.98 23.11 2.26
N VAL A 322 -4.81 22.41 3.37
CA VAL A 322 -5.10 22.89 4.72
C VAL A 322 -3.87 22.99 5.61
N ALA A 323 -2.83 22.24 5.31
CA ALA A 323 -1.56 22.30 6.03
C ALA A 323 -0.38 21.89 5.15
N ARG A 324 0.76 22.56 5.39
CA ARG A 324 2.07 22.22 4.84
C ARG A 324 3.12 22.68 5.85
N LEU A 325 3.99 21.75 6.24
CA LEU A 325 5.19 22.16 6.99
C LEU A 325 6.14 22.88 6.02
N LYS A 326 6.64 24.01 6.45
CA LYS A 326 7.58 24.84 5.68
C LYS A 326 9.00 24.35 5.87
#